data_edff7a032504ad12300c01d7175e6783
#
_entry.id   edff7a032504ad12300c01d7175e6783
#
_cell.length_a   1.000
_cell.length_b   1.000
_cell.length_c   1.000
_cell.angle_alpha   90.00
_cell.angle_beta   90.00
_cell.angle_gamma   90.00
#
_symmetry.space_group_name_H-M   'P 1'
#
loop_
_entity.id
_entity.type
_entity.pdbx_description
1 polymer ?
#
loop_
_entity_poly.entity_id
_entity_poly.type
_entity_poly.pdbx_seq_one_letter_code
_entity_poly.pdbx_strand_id
1 'polypeptide(L)'
;EKIESVAAAGRIKVMQQFRGLLYNIEAMQLPSDGEAYTAFYFLASTPPVAGDKYGISYYNCSQLEEACSAGIYNITGLTAQYHQSILQAAAGRAPVFLFGAAGTGKEYLARTIYLRSARRSHPFIQIDCNLLSRKTWNYLLGHHSSPLCDTENTLYFQNLNALDDTQWRQLLAFLLEGQTAKHNQLIFSRVEAGDGRISGAAMEFINRLSCFPLCLSSLHAQP
;
A
#
# COMPACT_ATOMS: atom_id res chain seq x y z
N GLU A 1 19.72 -12.73 7.04
CA GLU A 1 18.59 -13.12 6.15
C GLU A 1 18.57 -12.31 4.85
N LYS A 2 18.54 -10.96 4.90
CA LYS A 2 18.52 -10.14 3.66
C LYS A 2 19.86 -10.13 2.91
N ILE A 3 20.97 -10.31 3.58
CA ILE A 3 22.29 -10.41 2.96
C ILE A 3 22.46 -11.76 2.24
N GLU A 4 21.94 -12.84 2.79
CA GLU A 4 21.96 -14.17 2.17
C GLU A 4 21.10 -14.20 0.89
N SER A 5 20.01 -13.44 0.83
CA SER A 5 19.20 -13.34 -0.38
C SER A 5 19.86 -12.56 -1.51
N VAL A 6 20.84 -11.67 -1.23
CA VAL A 6 21.68 -11.03 -2.26
C VAL A 6 22.58 -12.06 -2.95
N ALA A 7 23.09 -13.02 -2.20
CA ALA A 7 23.94 -14.08 -2.75
C ALA A 7 23.21 -14.94 -3.79
N ALA A 8 21.90 -15.16 -3.59
CA ALA A 8 21.07 -15.95 -4.50
C ALA A 8 20.58 -15.17 -5.73
N ALA A 9 20.33 -13.87 -5.59
CA ALA A 9 19.72 -13.04 -6.64
C ALA A 9 20.71 -12.14 -7.38
N GLY A 10 21.96 -12.03 -6.93
CA GLY A 10 23.01 -11.18 -7.49
C GLY A 10 22.79 -9.68 -7.27
N ARG A 11 21.56 -9.22 -7.09
CA ARG A 11 21.17 -7.84 -6.83
C ARG A 11 19.83 -7.78 -6.11
N ILE A 12 19.71 -6.95 -5.08
CA ILE A 12 18.45 -6.70 -4.38
C ILE A 12 18.24 -5.20 -4.26
N LYS A 13 16.98 -4.78 -4.41
CA LYS A 13 16.51 -3.44 -4.06
C LYS A 13 15.51 -3.55 -2.93
N VAL A 14 15.71 -2.76 -1.89
CA VAL A 14 14.82 -2.68 -0.74
C VAL A 14 14.61 -1.21 -0.39
N MET A 15 13.36 -0.82 -0.17
CA MET A 15 13.08 0.47 0.44
C MET A 15 13.00 0.28 1.95
N GLN A 16 13.83 0.98 2.70
CA GLN A 16 13.90 0.86 4.14
C GLN A 16 13.85 2.23 4.81
N GLN A 17 13.07 2.32 5.87
CA GLN A 17 13.06 3.49 6.72
C GLN A 17 14.19 3.40 7.76
N PHE A 18 14.99 4.46 7.84
CA PHE A 18 16.04 4.59 8.85
C PHE A 18 16.00 6.00 9.44
N ARG A 19 15.84 6.12 10.75
CA ARG A 19 15.73 7.40 11.48
C ARG A 19 14.70 8.37 10.89
N GLY A 20 13.53 7.85 10.48
CA GLY A 20 12.45 8.67 9.92
C GLY A 20 12.63 9.04 8.44
N LEU A 21 13.74 8.70 7.81
CA LEU A 21 13.97 8.91 6.38
C LEU A 21 13.83 7.60 5.61
N LEU A 22 13.29 7.70 4.41
CA LEU A 22 13.19 6.58 3.48
C LEU A 22 14.48 6.49 2.64
N TYR A 23 15.02 5.28 2.55
CA TYR A 23 16.19 5.00 1.73
C TYR A 23 15.89 3.89 0.73
N ASN A 24 16.22 4.12 -0.53
CA ASN A 24 16.41 3.06 -1.50
C ASN A 24 17.79 2.44 -1.24
N ILE A 25 17.80 1.19 -0.80
CA ILE A 25 19.02 0.44 -0.58
C ILE A 25 19.15 -0.56 -1.72
N GLU A 26 20.21 -0.41 -2.50
CA GLU A 26 20.60 -1.41 -3.48
C GLU A 26 21.79 -2.20 -2.93
N ALA A 27 21.66 -3.50 -2.88
CA ALA A 27 22.76 -4.40 -2.56
C ALA A 27 23.07 -5.26 -3.79
N MET A 28 24.33 -5.35 -4.16
CA MET A 28 24.79 -6.17 -5.28
C MET A 28 26.07 -6.90 -4.92
N GLN A 29 26.23 -8.11 -5.42
CA GLN A 29 27.51 -8.81 -5.33
C GLN A 29 28.47 -8.26 -6.37
N LEU A 30 29.69 -7.99 -5.93
CA LEU A 30 30.79 -7.62 -6.82
C LEU A 30 31.55 -8.89 -7.21
N PRO A 31 31.85 -9.07 -8.50
CA PRO A 31 32.73 -10.16 -8.93
C PRO A 31 34.13 -9.97 -8.31
N SER A 32 34.68 -11.03 -7.73
CA SER A 32 36.00 -11.05 -7.13
C SER A 32 36.61 -12.44 -7.24
N ASP A 33 37.91 -12.48 -7.41
CA ASP A 33 38.71 -13.72 -7.59
C ASP A 33 39.01 -14.43 -6.25
N GLY A 34 37.97 -14.76 -5.47
CA GLY A 34 38.11 -15.61 -4.29
C GLY A 34 37.34 -15.19 -3.04
N GLU A 35 36.92 -13.95 -2.88
CA GLU A 35 36.08 -13.48 -1.79
C GLU A 35 34.84 -12.78 -2.34
N ALA A 36 33.65 -13.08 -1.79
CA ALA A 36 32.40 -12.44 -2.20
C ALA A 36 32.23 -11.11 -1.45
N TYR A 37 32.34 -10.00 -2.18
CA TYR A 37 32.04 -8.67 -1.64
C TYR A 37 30.63 -8.27 -2.01
N THR A 38 29.92 -7.68 -1.03
CA THR A 38 28.60 -7.10 -1.26
C THR A 38 28.69 -5.57 -1.14
N ALA A 39 28.36 -4.87 -2.22
CA ALA A 39 28.26 -3.41 -2.20
C ALA A 39 26.84 -2.99 -1.83
N PHE A 40 26.73 -2.05 -0.90
CA PHE A 40 25.47 -1.44 -0.51
C PHE A 40 25.46 0.02 -0.94
N TYR A 41 24.44 0.40 -1.72
CA TYR A 41 24.19 1.78 -2.10
C TYR A 41 22.97 2.29 -1.34
N PHE A 42 23.16 3.30 -0.51
CA PHE A 42 22.11 4.00 0.22
C PHE A 42 21.79 5.29 -0.54
N LEU A 43 20.70 5.28 -1.26
CA LEU A 43 20.19 6.49 -1.91
C LEU A 43 19.08 7.05 -1.01
N ALA A 44 19.32 8.23 -0.43
CA ALA A 44 18.25 8.93 0.25
C ALA A 44 17.10 9.11 -0.75
N SER A 45 15.99 8.45 -0.48
CA SER A 45 14.81 8.57 -1.31
C SER A 45 14.16 9.91 -1.01
N THR A 46 14.55 10.94 -1.74
CA THR A 46 13.55 11.88 -2.20
C THR A 46 12.80 11.11 -3.30
N PRO A 47 11.56 10.66 -3.06
CA PRO A 47 10.83 9.94 -4.09
C PRO A 47 10.82 10.83 -5.33
N PRO A 48 11.25 10.35 -6.52
CA PRO A 48 11.27 11.16 -7.73
C PRO A 48 9.87 11.65 -8.11
N VAL A 49 8.86 11.21 -7.38
CA VAL A 49 7.46 11.50 -7.55
C VAL A 49 6.78 11.64 -6.18
N ALA A 50 7.51 12.09 -5.15
CA ALA A 50 6.90 12.45 -3.89
C ALA A 50 6.21 13.80 -4.03
N GLY A 51 4.94 13.73 -4.01
CA GLY A 51 4.05 14.88 -3.96
C GLY A 51 2.70 14.51 -4.54
N ASP A 52 1.67 15.04 -3.98
CA ASP A 52 0.27 14.86 -4.33
C ASP A 52 -0.03 15.02 -5.84
N LYS A 53 0.87 15.65 -6.60
CA LYS A 53 0.76 15.88 -8.05
C LYS A 53 0.75 14.60 -8.90
N TYR A 54 1.29 13.51 -8.43
CA TYR A 54 1.49 12.30 -9.23
C TYR A 54 0.70 11.11 -8.74
N GLY A 55 -0.04 11.29 -7.66
CA GLY A 55 -0.87 10.24 -7.07
C GLY A 55 -0.09 9.16 -6.30
N ILE A 56 1.21 9.34 -6.04
CA ILE A 56 1.99 8.39 -5.25
C ILE A 56 2.68 9.15 -4.12
N SER A 57 2.34 8.81 -2.88
CA SER A 57 2.88 9.44 -1.68
C SER A 57 3.44 8.41 -0.73
N TYR A 58 4.57 8.70 -0.12
CA TYR A 58 5.27 7.82 0.82
C TYR A 58 5.19 8.40 2.22
N TYR A 59 4.80 7.58 3.17
CA TYR A 59 4.70 7.97 4.57
C TYR A 59 5.47 7.00 5.46
N ASN A 60 6.03 7.52 6.52
CA ASN A 60 6.56 6.73 7.61
C ASN A 60 5.55 6.63 8.77
N CYS A 61 5.85 5.77 9.75
CA CYS A 61 4.99 5.54 10.90
C CYS A 61 4.69 6.85 11.65
N SER A 62 5.72 7.65 11.97
CA SER A 62 5.54 8.88 12.76
C SER A 62 4.67 9.92 12.06
N GLN A 63 4.83 10.08 10.75
CA GLN A 63 3.97 10.98 9.96
C GLN A 63 2.50 10.56 9.99
N LEU A 64 2.24 9.25 9.93
CA LEU A 64 0.87 8.75 9.99
C LEU A 64 0.29 8.76 11.40
N GLU A 65 1.09 8.53 12.44
CA GLU A 65 0.67 8.69 13.82
C GLU A 65 0.23 10.13 14.11
N GLU A 66 1.03 11.10 13.68
CA GLU A 66 0.68 12.53 13.80
C GLU A 66 -0.61 12.86 13.02
N ALA A 67 -0.70 12.44 11.76
CA ALA A 67 -1.88 12.68 10.92
C ALA A 67 -3.14 12.02 11.50
N CYS A 68 -3.04 10.82 12.06
CA CYS A 68 -4.17 10.13 12.67
C CYS A 68 -4.58 10.77 14.00
N SER A 69 -3.63 11.23 14.82
CA SER A 69 -3.94 11.88 16.10
C SER A 69 -4.61 13.23 15.93
N ALA A 70 -4.25 13.98 14.89
CA ALA A 70 -4.85 15.26 14.54
C ALA A 70 -6.21 15.14 13.80
N GLY A 71 -6.55 13.96 13.31
CA GLY A 71 -7.72 13.73 12.47
C GLY A 71 -9.04 13.67 13.23
N ILE A 72 -10.10 14.21 12.59
CA ILE A 72 -11.48 14.22 13.13
C ILE A 72 -12.00 12.80 13.45
N TYR A 73 -11.55 11.80 12.74
CA TYR A 73 -11.97 10.40 12.93
C TYR A 73 -11.50 9.78 14.25
N ASN A 74 -10.50 10.36 14.89
CA ASN A 74 -10.09 9.97 16.24
C ASN A 74 -11.18 10.33 17.28
N ILE A 75 -11.94 11.38 17.00
CA ILE A 75 -13.02 11.88 17.87
C ILE A 75 -14.33 11.11 17.63
N THR A 76 -14.56 10.59 16.43
CA THR A 76 -15.82 9.97 16.03
C THR A 76 -16.00 8.53 16.50
N GLY A 77 -15.00 7.94 17.17
CA GLY A 77 -15.09 6.54 17.62
C GLY A 77 -14.97 5.50 16.50
N LEU A 78 -14.64 5.89 15.26
CA LEU A 78 -14.51 4.99 14.11
C LEU A 78 -13.59 3.79 14.42
N THR A 79 -12.48 4.03 15.09
CA THR A 79 -11.54 2.97 15.50
C THR A 79 -12.20 1.96 16.45
N ALA A 80 -13.05 2.43 17.37
CA ALA A 80 -13.74 1.55 18.32
C ALA A 80 -14.76 0.67 17.60
N GLN A 81 -15.54 1.24 16.68
CA GLN A 81 -16.54 0.51 15.88
C GLN A 81 -15.92 -0.62 15.06
N TYR A 82 -14.75 -0.38 14.44
CA TYR A 82 -14.08 -1.36 13.57
C TYR A 82 -12.90 -2.06 14.25
N HIS A 83 -12.79 -1.98 15.57
CA HIS A 83 -11.61 -2.45 16.32
C HIS A 83 -11.20 -3.89 15.98
N GLN A 84 -12.13 -4.82 16.03
CA GLN A 84 -11.85 -6.24 15.74
C GLN A 84 -11.42 -6.45 14.28
N SER A 85 -12.11 -5.79 13.35
CA SER A 85 -11.78 -5.85 11.92
C SER A 85 -10.42 -5.25 11.61
N ILE A 86 -10.05 -4.16 12.29
CA ILE A 86 -8.71 -3.54 12.17
C ILE A 86 -7.64 -4.53 12.66
N LEU A 87 -7.82 -5.15 13.82
CA LEU A 87 -6.86 -6.12 14.35
C LEU A 87 -6.71 -7.34 13.43
N GLN A 88 -7.82 -7.86 12.92
CA GLN A 88 -7.82 -8.97 11.98
C GLN A 88 -7.09 -8.61 10.67
N ALA A 89 -7.39 -7.44 10.10
CA ALA A 89 -6.75 -6.94 8.89
C ALA A 89 -5.25 -6.67 9.10
N ALA A 90 -4.86 -6.12 10.25
CA ALA A 90 -3.48 -5.81 10.58
C ALA A 90 -2.62 -7.06 10.83
N ALA A 91 -3.19 -8.10 11.44
CA ALA A 91 -2.51 -9.37 11.69
C ALA A 91 -2.51 -10.29 10.46
N GLY A 92 -3.48 -10.13 9.56
CA GLY A 92 -3.66 -10.96 8.37
C GLY A 92 -2.65 -10.64 7.26
N ARG A 93 -2.58 -11.55 6.28
CA ARG A 93 -1.82 -11.36 5.03
C ARG A 93 -2.73 -11.13 3.83
N ALA A 94 -4.05 -11.34 4.00
CA ALA A 94 -5.00 -11.11 2.93
C ALA A 94 -5.07 -9.61 2.58
N PRO A 95 -5.16 -9.26 1.30
CA PRO A 95 -5.46 -7.89 0.90
C PRO A 95 -6.75 -7.40 1.54
N VAL A 96 -6.82 -6.13 1.89
CA VAL A 96 -8.00 -5.51 2.51
C VAL A 96 -8.73 -4.65 1.49
N PHE A 97 -10.04 -4.77 1.41
CA PHE A 97 -10.85 -3.96 0.51
C PHE A 97 -11.87 -3.13 1.30
N LEU A 98 -11.62 -1.81 1.37
CA LEU A 98 -12.46 -0.83 2.07
C LEU A 98 -13.46 -0.23 1.11
N PHE A 99 -14.74 -0.27 1.45
CA PHE A 99 -15.79 0.36 0.64
C PHE A 99 -16.82 1.07 1.50
N GLY A 100 -17.50 2.04 0.92
CA GLY A 100 -18.48 2.88 1.60
C GLY A 100 -18.57 4.25 0.96
N ALA A 101 -19.52 5.07 1.41
CA ALA A 101 -19.75 6.41 0.88
C ALA A 101 -18.50 7.32 0.99
N ALA A 102 -18.48 8.41 0.25
CA ALA A 102 -17.43 9.42 0.39
C ALA A 102 -17.39 9.95 1.84
N GLY A 103 -16.22 10.28 2.36
CA GLY A 103 -16.06 10.84 3.70
C GLY A 103 -16.22 9.87 4.88
N THR A 104 -16.42 8.57 4.66
CA THR A 104 -16.61 7.58 5.74
C THR A 104 -15.33 7.19 6.48
N GLY A 105 -14.18 7.79 6.17
CA GLY A 105 -12.92 7.51 6.88
C GLY A 105 -12.13 6.33 6.36
N LYS A 106 -12.33 5.89 5.11
CA LYS A 106 -11.58 4.78 4.51
C LYS A 106 -10.05 4.97 4.58
N GLU A 107 -9.58 6.17 4.31
CA GLU A 107 -8.15 6.51 4.39
C GLU A 107 -7.64 6.43 5.83
N TYR A 108 -8.39 6.99 6.79
CA TYR A 108 -8.06 6.87 8.20
C TYR A 108 -7.98 5.41 8.66
N LEU A 109 -8.92 4.58 8.20
CA LEU A 109 -8.95 3.16 8.52
C LEU A 109 -7.74 2.42 7.91
N ALA A 110 -7.38 2.72 6.65
CA ALA A 110 -6.20 2.16 6.00
C ALA A 110 -4.91 2.49 6.77
N ARG A 111 -4.73 3.73 7.18
CA ARG A 111 -3.60 4.18 8.01
C ARG A 111 -3.60 3.50 9.38
N THR A 112 -4.76 3.35 10.01
CA THR A 112 -4.89 2.67 11.30
C THR A 112 -4.54 1.19 11.22
N ILE A 113 -4.94 0.49 10.15
CA ILE A 113 -4.56 -0.90 9.89
C ILE A 113 -3.04 -1.01 9.77
N TYR A 114 -2.39 -0.13 9.00
CA TYR A 114 -0.93 -0.11 8.90
C TYR A 114 -0.26 0.13 10.26
N LEU A 115 -0.68 1.13 11.02
CA LEU A 115 -0.10 1.48 12.32
C LEU A 115 -0.24 0.33 13.35
N ARG A 116 -1.22 -0.55 13.18
CA ARG A 116 -1.43 -1.74 14.02
C ARG A 116 -0.77 -3.00 13.46
N SER A 117 -0.23 -2.97 12.25
CA SER A 117 0.41 -4.12 11.61
C SER A 117 1.87 -4.30 12.03
N ALA A 118 2.40 -5.51 11.84
CA ALA A 118 3.82 -5.79 12.01
C ALA A 118 4.71 -5.01 11.00
N ARG A 119 4.10 -4.49 9.92
CA ARG A 119 4.80 -3.76 8.86
C ARG A 119 4.92 -2.25 9.11
N ARG A 120 4.53 -1.76 10.27
CA ARG A 120 4.62 -0.32 10.62
C ARG A 120 6.04 0.25 10.60
N SER A 121 7.07 -0.60 10.61
CA SER A 121 8.47 -0.19 10.46
C SER A 121 8.90 0.00 9.01
N HIS A 122 8.05 -0.38 8.05
CA HIS A 122 8.26 -0.25 6.62
C HIS A 122 7.38 0.88 6.04
N PRO A 123 7.65 1.35 4.82
CA PRO A 123 6.86 2.42 4.21
C PRO A 123 5.37 2.09 4.05
N PHE A 124 4.55 3.11 4.27
CA PHE A 124 3.18 3.16 3.78
C PHE A 124 3.15 3.99 2.49
N ILE A 125 2.75 3.36 1.40
CA ILE A 125 2.74 3.98 0.07
C ILE A 125 1.30 4.15 -0.36
N GLN A 126 0.85 5.39 -0.42
CA GLN A 126 -0.49 5.76 -0.86
C GLN A 126 -0.49 6.04 -2.36
N ILE A 127 -1.39 5.39 -3.07
CA ILE A 127 -1.57 5.50 -4.52
C ILE A 127 -2.99 6.00 -4.75
N ASP A 128 -3.14 7.29 -5.04
CA ASP A 128 -4.45 7.89 -5.34
C ASP A 128 -4.77 7.78 -6.83
N CYS A 129 -5.68 6.88 -7.16
CA CYS A 129 -6.07 6.58 -8.53
C CYS A 129 -6.71 7.78 -9.25
N ASN A 130 -7.27 8.77 -8.54
CA ASN A 130 -7.77 10.02 -9.16
C ASN A 130 -6.66 10.87 -9.77
N LEU A 131 -5.45 10.78 -9.25
CA LEU A 131 -4.31 11.64 -9.62
C LEU A 131 -3.34 10.93 -10.59
N LEU A 132 -3.56 9.65 -10.88
CA LEU A 132 -2.67 8.90 -11.75
C LEU A 132 -2.79 9.35 -13.21
N SER A 133 -1.72 9.96 -13.73
CA SER A 133 -1.57 10.17 -15.15
C SER A 133 -1.24 8.85 -15.88
N ARG A 134 -1.43 8.80 -17.19
CA ARG A 134 -1.01 7.66 -18.03
C ARG A 134 0.49 7.34 -17.83
N LYS A 135 1.33 8.36 -17.67
CA LYS A 135 2.77 8.19 -17.41
C LYS A 135 3.02 7.52 -16.07
N THR A 136 2.34 7.98 -15.02
CA THR A 136 2.46 7.42 -13.67
C THR A 136 1.91 5.99 -13.63
N TRP A 137 0.82 5.71 -14.34
CA TRP A 137 0.26 4.37 -14.46
C TRP A 137 1.25 3.38 -15.10
N ASN A 138 1.84 3.78 -16.24
CA ASN A 138 2.85 2.96 -16.91
C ASN A 138 4.10 2.76 -16.03
N TYR A 139 4.49 3.76 -15.26
CA TYR A 139 5.57 3.62 -14.28
C TYR A 139 5.21 2.60 -13.20
N LEU A 140 4.01 2.66 -12.63
CA LEU A 140 3.57 1.74 -11.59
C LEU A 140 3.63 0.28 -12.04
N LEU A 141 3.13 -0.02 -13.23
CA LEU A 141 3.00 -1.41 -13.70
C LEU A 141 4.22 -1.92 -14.46
N GLY A 142 5.04 -1.04 -15.04
CA GLY A 142 6.10 -1.46 -15.96
C GLY A 142 7.52 -1.15 -15.53
N HIS A 143 7.73 -0.33 -14.49
CA HIS A 143 9.08 0.08 -14.13
C HIS A 143 9.65 -0.74 -12.97
N HIS A 144 10.89 -1.18 -13.11
CA HIS A 144 11.58 -1.99 -12.09
C HIS A 144 11.76 -1.29 -10.73
N SER A 145 11.76 0.05 -10.69
CA SER A 145 11.80 0.85 -9.45
C SER A 145 10.40 1.27 -8.98
N SER A 146 9.34 0.66 -9.51
CA SER A 146 7.98 0.88 -9.05
C SER A 146 7.82 0.40 -7.59
N PRO A 147 7.04 1.10 -6.77
CA PRO A 147 6.73 0.63 -5.42
C PRO A 147 6.04 -0.74 -5.40
N LEU A 148 5.45 -1.17 -6.51
CA LEU A 148 4.83 -2.50 -6.62
C LEU A 148 5.85 -3.62 -6.75
N CYS A 149 7.09 -3.31 -7.14
CA CYS A 149 8.19 -4.27 -7.25
C CYS A 149 8.99 -4.40 -5.94
N ASP A 150 8.77 -3.51 -4.98
CA ASP A 150 9.40 -3.58 -3.66
C ASP A 150 8.68 -4.59 -2.75
N THR A 151 9.30 -4.91 -1.62
CA THR A 151 8.78 -5.88 -0.65
C THR A 151 8.61 -5.28 0.74
N GLU A 152 7.74 -5.91 1.56
CA GLU A 152 7.49 -5.58 2.96
C GLU A 152 6.77 -4.24 3.20
N ASN A 153 6.37 -3.54 2.13
CA ASN A 153 5.63 -2.30 2.22
C ASN A 153 4.13 -2.51 2.47
N THR A 154 3.45 -1.45 2.89
CA THR A 154 2.00 -1.37 2.81
C THR A 154 1.62 -0.48 1.64
N LEU A 155 0.91 -1.05 0.66
CA LEU A 155 0.46 -0.37 -0.55
C LEU A 155 -1.03 -0.07 -0.41
N TYR A 156 -1.39 1.21 -0.36
CA TYR A 156 -2.77 1.63 -0.25
C TYR A 156 -3.24 2.28 -1.56
N PHE A 157 -4.09 1.58 -2.29
CA PHE A 157 -4.77 2.09 -3.49
C PHE A 157 -6.05 2.79 -3.10
N GLN A 158 -6.04 4.10 -3.22
CA GLN A 158 -7.18 4.95 -2.91
C GLN A 158 -7.98 5.27 -4.17
N ASN A 159 -9.31 5.40 -4.03
CA ASN A 159 -10.21 5.81 -5.09
C ASN A 159 -10.18 4.90 -6.34
N LEU A 160 -10.22 3.59 -6.15
CA LEU A 160 -10.24 2.64 -7.27
C LEU A 160 -11.37 2.87 -8.29
N ASN A 161 -12.44 3.58 -7.89
CA ASN A 161 -13.51 3.99 -8.80
C ASN A 161 -13.08 4.95 -9.92
N ALA A 162 -11.89 5.55 -9.82
CA ALA A 162 -11.31 6.39 -10.85
C ALA A 162 -10.65 5.59 -12.00
N LEU A 163 -10.38 4.30 -11.78
CA LEU A 163 -9.81 3.44 -12.80
C LEU A 163 -10.86 3.05 -13.86
N ASP A 164 -10.46 3.07 -15.12
CA ASP A 164 -11.26 2.49 -16.20
C ASP A 164 -11.18 0.95 -16.22
N ASP A 165 -12.02 0.29 -17.00
CA ASP A 165 -12.08 -1.17 -17.10
C ASP A 165 -10.76 -1.80 -17.57
N THR A 166 -9.99 -1.09 -18.37
CA THR A 166 -8.68 -1.57 -18.86
C THR A 166 -7.67 -1.53 -17.71
N GLN A 167 -7.62 -0.43 -16.99
CA GLN A 167 -6.75 -0.25 -15.82
C GLN A 167 -7.09 -1.24 -14.72
N TRP A 168 -8.37 -1.50 -14.44
CA TRP A 168 -8.82 -2.53 -13.51
C TRP A 168 -8.24 -3.91 -13.85
N ARG A 169 -8.39 -4.32 -15.12
CA ARG A 169 -7.87 -5.61 -15.57
C ARG A 169 -6.35 -5.68 -15.51
N GLN A 170 -5.66 -4.61 -15.90
CA GLN A 170 -4.20 -4.53 -15.84
C GLN A 170 -3.69 -4.63 -14.40
N LEU A 171 -4.29 -3.89 -13.46
CA LEU A 171 -3.93 -3.95 -12.05
C LEU A 171 -4.15 -5.36 -11.48
N LEU A 172 -5.31 -5.95 -11.74
CA LEU A 172 -5.64 -7.28 -11.26
C LEU A 172 -4.67 -8.33 -11.82
N ALA A 173 -4.36 -8.30 -13.12
CA ALA A 173 -3.40 -9.21 -13.74
C ALA A 173 -2.02 -9.05 -13.11
N PHE A 174 -1.52 -7.82 -12.96
CA PHE A 174 -0.23 -7.53 -12.34
C PHE A 174 -0.14 -8.07 -10.90
N LEU A 175 -1.17 -7.85 -10.09
CA LEU A 175 -1.18 -8.29 -8.69
C LEU A 175 -1.23 -9.82 -8.55
N LEU A 176 -1.91 -10.50 -9.48
CA LEU A 176 -1.98 -11.97 -9.50
C LEU A 176 -0.68 -12.60 -9.99
N GLU A 177 -0.08 -12.06 -11.04
CA GLU A 177 1.15 -12.58 -11.64
C GLU A 177 2.39 -12.26 -10.81
N GLY A 178 2.51 -11.02 -10.33
CA GLY A 178 3.69 -10.50 -9.64
C GLY A 178 3.86 -10.97 -8.20
N GLN A 179 2.93 -11.75 -7.66
CA GLN A 179 2.92 -12.17 -6.24
C GLN A 179 3.06 -10.99 -5.24
N THR A 180 2.75 -9.78 -5.67
CA THR A 180 2.87 -8.55 -4.87
C THR A 180 2.16 -8.66 -3.52
N ALA A 181 1.00 -9.34 -3.50
CA ALA A 181 0.24 -9.60 -2.28
C ALA A 181 0.94 -10.53 -1.29
N LYS A 182 1.89 -11.36 -1.73
CA LYS A 182 2.66 -12.25 -0.84
C LYS A 182 3.75 -11.49 -0.07
N HIS A 183 4.29 -10.45 -0.69
CA HIS A 183 5.42 -9.69 -0.16
C HIS A 183 5.02 -8.37 0.48
N ASN A 184 3.85 -7.84 0.14
CA ASN A 184 3.35 -6.56 0.63
C ASN A 184 1.97 -6.71 1.28
N GLN A 185 1.64 -5.80 2.18
CA GLN A 185 0.27 -5.60 2.63
C GLN A 185 -0.45 -4.74 1.58
N LEU A 186 -1.54 -5.26 1.02
CA LEU A 186 -2.36 -4.51 0.06
C LEU A 186 -3.63 -4.02 0.75
N ILE A 187 -3.92 -2.74 0.60
CA ILE A 187 -5.17 -2.13 1.03
C ILE A 187 -5.76 -1.40 -0.16
N PHE A 188 -7.01 -1.63 -0.43
CA PHE A 188 -7.76 -1.00 -1.52
C PHE A 188 -8.93 -0.21 -0.95
N SER A 189 -9.25 0.93 -1.55
CA SER A 189 -10.50 1.62 -1.21
C SER A 189 -11.27 2.06 -2.43
N ARG A 190 -12.59 1.98 -2.32
CA ARG A 190 -13.54 2.42 -3.34
C ARG A 190 -14.67 3.20 -2.69
N VAL A 191 -15.12 4.23 -3.38
CA VAL A 191 -16.34 4.95 -3.04
C VAL A 191 -17.51 4.20 -3.69
N GLU A 192 -18.50 3.81 -2.88
CA GLU A 192 -19.73 3.20 -3.35
C GLU A 192 -20.92 4.14 -3.08
N ALA A 193 -21.95 4.01 -3.90
CA ALA A 193 -23.20 4.68 -3.66
C ALA A 193 -23.79 4.22 -2.31
N GLY A 194 -24.56 5.08 -1.64
CA GLY A 194 -25.01 4.88 -0.25
C GLY A 194 -25.91 3.66 0.02
N ASP A 195 -26.25 2.87 -1.01
CA ASP A 195 -27.03 1.63 -0.88
C ASP A 195 -26.23 0.41 -0.42
N GLY A 196 -24.91 0.56 -0.22
CA GLY A 196 -24.00 -0.50 0.24
C GLY A 196 -23.76 -1.62 -0.78
N ARG A 197 -24.26 -1.50 -2.00
CA ARG A 197 -24.08 -2.52 -3.04
C ARG A 197 -22.68 -2.38 -3.67
N ILE A 198 -21.95 -3.50 -3.67
CA ILE A 198 -20.65 -3.59 -4.33
C ILE A 198 -20.89 -3.85 -5.82
N SER A 199 -20.20 -3.09 -6.70
CA SER A 199 -20.28 -3.33 -8.14
C SER A 199 -19.73 -4.70 -8.53
N GLY A 200 -20.22 -5.27 -9.63
CA GLY A 200 -19.76 -6.59 -10.12
C GLY A 200 -18.25 -6.66 -10.34
N ALA A 201 -17.64 -5.61 -10.90
CA ALA A 201 -16.20 -5.53 -11.10
C ALA A 201 -15.40 -5.52 -9.78
N ALA A 202 -15.88 -4.81 -8.77
CA ALA A 202 -15.27 -4.81 -7.44
C ALA A 202 -15.42 -6.17 -6.73
N MET A 203 -16.56 -6.83 -6.90
CA MET A 203 -16.79 -8.16 -6.37
C MET A 203 -15.86 -9.19 -7.00
N GLU A 204 -15.66 -9.14 -8.33
CA GLU A 204 -14.70 -9.98 -9.02
C GLU A 204 -13.28 -9.78 -8.48
N PHE A 205 -12.86 -8.52 -8.30
CA PHE A 205 -11.54 -8.17 -7.76
C PHE A 205 -11.34 -8.71 -6.34
N ILE A 206 -12.34 -8.52 -5.46
CA ILE A 206 -12.33 -9.04 -4.08
C ILE A 206 -12.17 -10.57 -4.09
N ASN A 207 -12.94 -11.27 -4.91
CA ASN A 207 -12.94 -12.73 -4.96
C ASN A 207 -11.60 -13.27 -5.51
N ARG A 208 -11.09 -12.71 -6.62
CA ARG A 208 -9.85 -13.18 -7.26
C ARG A 208 -8.61 -12.95 -6.41
N LEU A 209 -8.56 -11.87 -5.65
CA LEU A 209 -7.47 -11.58 -4.71
C LEU A 209 -7.72 -12.11 -3.30
N SER A 210 -8.88 -12.74 -3.05
CA SER A 210 -9.29 -13.19 -1.72
C SER A 210 -9.18 -12.08 -0.67
N CYS A 211 -9.66 -10.90 -1.02
CA CYS A 211 -9.60 -9.73 -0.13
C CYS A 211 -10.48 -9.90 1.09
N PHE A 212 -10.05 -9.32 2.21
CA PHE A 212 -10.87 -9.11 3.39
C PHE A 212 -11.73 -7.85 3.19
N PRO A 213 -13.05 -7.97 2.98
CA PRO A 213 -13.90 -6.82 2.71
C PRO A 213 -14.33 -6.12 4.00
N LEU A 214 -14.25 -4.78 4.03
CA LEU A 214 -14.71 -3.93 5.12
C LEU A 214 -15.64 -2.85 4.57
N CYS A 215 -16.92 -2.90 4.96
CA CYS A 215 -17.91 -1.88 4.64
C CYS A 215 -17.92 -0.81 5.74
N LEU A 216 -17.71 0.45 5.36
CA LEU A 216 -17.82 1.57 6.26
C LEU A 216 -19.20 2.22 6.11
N SER A 217 -19.98 2.21 7.18
CA SER A 217 -21.27 2.90 7.26
C SER A 217 -21.08 4.41 7.18
N SER A 218 -22.06 5.12 6.62
CA SER A 218 -22.04 6.59 6.63
C SER A 218 -22.16 7.11 8.06
N LEU A 219 -21.54 8.26 8.35
CA LEU A 219 -21.59 8.91 9.66
C LEU A 219 -23.04 9.27 10.08
N HIS A 220 -23.96 9.41 9.12
CA HIS A 220 -25.39 9.64 9.38
C HIS A 220 -26.16 8.38 9.80
N ALA A 221 -25.59 7.20 9.63
CA ALA A 221 -26.21 5.94 10.01
C ALA A 221 -25.66 5.41 11.36
N GLN A 222 -24.90 6.20 12.07
CA GLN A 222 -24.39 5.87 13.40
C GLN A 222 -25.38 6.40 14.45
N PRO A 223 -25.81 5.55 15.40
CA PRO A 223 -26.70 5.98 16.50
C PRO A 223 -26.00 6.96 17.43
#